data_75f04d3d3cebb0d7d7aa00ef708b9b48
#
_entry.id   75f04d3d3cebb0d7d7aa00ef708b9b48
#
_cell.length_a   1.000
_cell.length_b   1.000
_cell.length_c   1.000
_cell.angle_alpha   90.00
_cell.angle_beta   90.00
_cell.angle_gamma   90.00
#
_symmetry.space_group_name_H-M   'P 1'
#
loop_
_entity.id
_entity.type
_entity.pdbx_description
1 polymer ?
#
loop_
_entity_poly.entity_id
_entity_poly.type
_entity_poly.pdbx_seq_one_letter_code
_entity_poly.pdbx_strand_id
1 'polypeptide(L)'
;MALIELLDAMPEDYERRGEVIELLRKDLDAVIKWQDKETGLWYQVMDSPERKGNYLEATCSSMFAYVLMKAANKGYLGDKYFKAGKKAYEGIINNFIRVNADKTISLTSCCAVAGLGPGMSEHVKKAAPNVKENKRRDGSYDYYLSEPVRDNDAKGVGPFIWASLEYEKK
;
A
#
# COMPACT_ATOMS: atom_id res chain seq x y z
N MET A 1 4.65 -0.47 -6.53
CA MET A 1 4.67 0.81 -7.27
C MET A 1 5.91 0.96 -8.16
N ALA A 2 7.13 0.83 -7.68
CA ALA A 2 8.33 1.08 -8.50
C ALA A 2 8.33 0.39 -9.89
N LEU A 3 7.96 -0.89 -9.97
CA LEU A 3 7.92 -1.64 -11.24
C LEU A 3 6.94 -1.03 -12.27
N ILE A 4 5.77 -0.58 -11.83
CA ILE A 4 4.77 -0.02 -12.75
C ILE A 4 5.20 1.35 -13.28
N GLU A 5 5.84 2.18 -12.44
CA GLU A 5 6.39 3.48 -12.85
C GLU A 5 7.63 3.30 -13.76
N LEU A 6 8.45 2.28 -13.50
CA LEU A 6 9.54 1.92 -14.37
C LEU A 6 9.05 1.57 -15.78
N LEU A 7 7.96 0.78 -15.89
CA LEU A 7 7.36 0.42 -17.16
C LEU A 7 6.81 1.63 -17.94
N ASP A 8 6.28 2.63 -17.25
CA ASP A 8 5.82 3.87 -17.89
C ASP A 8 6.98 4.71 -18.48
N ALA A 9 8.14 4.68 -17.80
CA ALA A 9 9.33 5.42 -18.24
C ALA A 9 10.21 4.64 -19.24
N MET A 10 10.04 3.33 -19.33
CA MET A 10 10.85 2.44 -20.17
C MET A 10 10.34 2.47 -21.61
N PRO A 11 11.22 2.62 -22.63
CA PRO A 11 10.84 2.50 -24.04
C PRO A 11 10.10 1.19 -24.34
N GLU A 12 9.11 1.25 -25.24
CA GLU A 12 8.28 0.08 -25.56
C GLU A 12 9.09 -1.04 -26.24
N ASP A 13 10.11 -0.68 -27.00
CA ASP A 13 11.01 -1.60 -27.71
C ASP A 13 12.22 -2.03 -26.87
N TYR A 14 12.29 -1.67 -25.58
CA TYR A 14 13.41 -2.09 -24.74
C TYR A 14 13.44 -3.62 -24.59
N GLU A 15 14.56 -4.24 -24.94
CA GLU A 15 14.72 -5.69 -25.06
C GLU A 15 14.29 -6.48 -23.82
N ARG A 16 14.49 -5.93 -22.61
CA ARG A 16 14.15 -6.57 -21.33
C ARG A 16 12.82 -6.14 -20.72
N ARG A 17 12.02 -5.37 -21.47
CA ARG A 17 10.71 -4.89 -20.99
C ARG A 17 9.79 -6.05 -20.56
N GLY A 18 9.80 -7.14 -21.33
CA GLY A 18 9.02 -8.36 -21.00
C GLY A 18 9.40 -8.99 -19.66
N GLU A 19 10.68 -8.94 -19.28
CA GLU A 19 11.12 -9.46 -17.97
C GLU A 19 10.57 -8.61 -16.80
N VAL A 20 10.48 -7.29 -16.98
CA VAL A 20 9.91 -6.39 -15.96
C VAL A 20 8.40 -6.63 -15.81
N ILE A 21 7.68 -6.84 -16.93
CA ILE A 21 6.24 -7.19 -16.89
C ILE A 21 6.03 -8.54 -16.18
N GLU A 22 6.87 -9.52 -16.46
CA GLU A 22 6.79 -10.83 -15.81
C GLU A 22 7.10 -10.74 -14.30
N LEU A 23 8.06 -9.91 -13.91
CA LEU A 23 8.35 -9.64 -12.50
C LEU A 23 7.16 -8.96 -11.81
N LEU A 24 6.56 -7.95 -12.45
CA LEU A 24 5.35 -7.29 -11.97
C LEU A 24 4.20 -8.29 -11.81
N ARG A 25 4.01 -9.18 -12.77
CA ARG A 25 2.98 -10.23 -12.71
C ARG A 25 3.16 -11.13 -11.49
N LYS A 26 4.38 -11.64 -11.26
CA LYS A 26 4.69 -12.50 -10.12
C LYS A 26 4.45 -11.81 -8.78
N ASP A 27 4.85 -10.55 -8.68
CA ASP A 27 4.65 -9.73 -7.49
C ASP A 27 3.15 -9.53 -7.21
N LEU A 28 2.37 -9.14 -8.22
CA LEU A 28 0.95 -8.91 -8.06
C LEU A 28 0.13 -10.20 -7.84
N ASP A 29 0.53 -11.32 -8.41
CA ASP A 29 -0.09 -12.62 -8.10
C ASP A 29 0.13 -13.00 -6.63
N ALA A 30 1.33 -12.73 -6.08
CA ALA A 30 1.61 -12.93 -4.66
C ALA A 30 0.79 -11.97 -3.77
N VAL A 31 0.68 -10.70 -4.16
CA VAL A 31 -0.14 -9.70 -3.46
C VAL A 31 -1.62 -10.12 -3.41
N ILE A 32 -2.20 -10.52 -4.55
CA ILE A 32 -3.61 -10.96 -4.63
C ILE A 32 -3.88 -12.18 -3.74
N LYS A 33 -2.91 -13.09 -3.60
CA LYS A 33 -3.04 -14.28 -2.75
C LYS A 33 -3.39 -13.91 -1.30
N TRP A 34 -2.89 -12.78 -0.80
CA TRP A 34 -3.07 -12.31 0.57
C TRP A 34 -4.15 -11.22 0.70
N GLN A 35 -4.89 -10.95 -0.37
CA GLN A 35 -6.01 -10.02 -0.33
C GLN A 35 -7.14 -10.60 0.52
N ASP A 36 -7.59 -9.86 1.51
CA ASP A 36 -8.73 -10.26 2.34
C ASP A 36 -9.98 -10.44 1.48
N LYS A 37 -10.66 -11.56 1.65
CA LYS A 37 -11.78 -11.95 0.78
C LYS A 37 -13.03 -11.14 1.02
N GLU A 38 -13.23 -10.63 2.23
CA GLU A 38 -14.39 -9.85 2.60
C GLU A 38 -14.23 -8.39 2.20
N THR A 39 -13.18 -7.76 2.66
CA THR A 39 -12.96 -6.32 2.49
C THR A 39 -12.22 -5.96 1.21
N GLY A 40 -11.45 -6.88 0.62
CA GLY A 40 -10.56 -6.60 -0.51
C GLY A 40 -9.26 -5.88 -0.12
N LEU A 41 -8.97 -5.72 1.15
CA LEU A 41 -7.83 -4.99 1.69
C LEU A 41 -6.70 -5.93 2.12
N TRP A 42 -5.61 -5.36 2.64
CA TRP A 42 -4.49 -6.14 3.17
C TRP A 42 -4.20 -5.77 4.63
N TYR A 43 -3.86 -6.78 5.40
CA TYR A 43 -3.39 -6.61 6.76
C TYR A 43 -1.96 -6.06 6.81
N GLN A 44 -1.61 -5.37 7.90
CA GLN A 44 -0.25 -4.87 8.16
C GLN A 44 0.80 -5.99 8.06
N VAL A 45 0.50 -7.16 8.60
CA VAL A 45 1.29 -8.39 8.41
C VAL A 45 0.42 -9.34 7.60
N MET A 46 0.65 -9.37 6.28
CA MET A 46 -0.26 -9.97 5.29
C MET A 46 -0.49 -11.46 5.49
N ASP A 47 0.52 -12.20 5.88
CA ASP A 47 0.48 -13.67 6.06
C ASP A 47 -0.02 -14.12 7.43
N SER A 48 -0.50 -13.20 8.24
CA SER A 48 -0.94 -13.47 9.60
C SER A 48 -2.28 -12.76 9.95
N PRO A 49 -3.33 -12.86 9.09
CA PRO A 49 -4.57 -12.09 9.25
C PRO A 49 -5.29 -12.39 10.58
N GLU A 50 -5.27 -13.65 11.04
CA GLU A 50 -5.94 -14.11 12.25
C GLU A 50 -5.17 -13.77 13.55
N ARG A 51 -3.94 -13.27 13.43
CA ARG A 51 -3.10 -13.03 14.60
C ARG A 51 -3.56 -11.80 15.36
N LYS A 52 -3.69 -11.93 16.70
CA LYS A 52 -4.19 -10.88 17.59
C LYS A 52 -3.43 -9.56 17.41
N GLY A 53 -4.18 -8.49 17.21
CA GLY A 53 -3.67 -7.12 17.09
C GLY A 53 -3.32 -6.72 15.66
N ASN A 54 -3.32 -7.64 14.69
CA ASN A 54 -3.18 -7.29 13.29
C ASN A 54 -4.37 -6.43 12.82
N TYR A 55 -4.14 -5.56 11.88
CA TYR A 55 -5.16 -4.64 11.38
C TYR A 55 -5.05 -4.46 9.86
N LEU A 56 -6.16 -4.11 9.21
CA LEU A 56 -6.19 -3.72 7.81
C LEU A 56 -5.49 -2.37 7.65
N GLU A 57 -4.53 -2.29 6.73
CA GLU A 57 -3.63 -1.14 6.59
C GLU A 57 -3.92 -0.37 5.31
N ALA A 58 -4.11 0.95 5.44
CA ALA A 58 -4.58 1.79 4.34
C ALA A 58 -3.51 2.13 3.31
N THR A 59 -2.25 2.28 3.72
CA THR A 59 -1.17 2.71 2.82
C THR A 59 -0.84 1.64 1.80
N CYS A 60 -0.59 0.40 2.25
CA CYS A 60 -0.33 -0.71 1.35
C CYS A 60 -1.56 -1.04 0.49
N SER A 61 -2.77 -1.00 1.07
CA SER A 61 -4.01 -1.24 0.32
C SER A 61 -4.20 -0.21 -0.81
N SER A 62 -3.90 1.06 -0.55
CA SER A 62 -3.94 2.12 -1.58
C SER A 62 -2.90 1.91 -2.69
N MET A 63 -1.68 1.55 -2.31
CA MET A 63 -0.60 1.26 -3.26
C MET A 63 -0.94 0.05 -4.14
N PHE A 64 -1.48 -1.02 -3.56
CA PHE A 64 -1.84 -2.23 -4.30
C PHE A 64 -3.05 -1.98 -5.21
N ALA A 65 -4.09 -1.28 -4.73
CA ALA A 65 -5.24 -0.91 -5.56
C ALA A 65 -4.79 -0.14 -6.81
N TYR A 66 -3.93 0.87 -6.65
CA TYR A 66 -3.37 1.65 -7.75
C TYR A 66 -2.63 0.76 -8.76
N VAL A 67 -1.64 -0.02 -8.30
CA VAL A 67 -0.80 -0.81 -9.20
C VAL A 67 -1.58 -1.87 -9.94
N LEU A 68 -2.51 -2.54 -9.26
CA LEU A 68 -3.37 -3.58 -9.83
C LEU A 68 -4.24 -3.01 -10.96
N MET A 69 -4.91 -1.88 -10.74
CA MET A 69 -5.75 -1.25 -11.76
C MET A 69 -4.92 -0.67 -12.89
N LYS A 70 -3.82 0.03 -12.60
CA LYS A 70 -2.93 0.61 -13.61
C LYS A 70 -2.31 -0.45 -14.50
N ALA A 71 -1.87 -1.59 -13.95
CA ALA A 71 -1.30 -2.68 -14.75
C ALA A 71 -2.29 -3.22 -15.78
N ALA A 72 -3.56 -3.30 -15.43
CA ALA A 72 -4.61 -3.74 -16.36
C ALA A 72 -5.03 -2.63 -17.35
N ASN A 73 -5.14 -1.38 -16.90
CA ASN A 73 -5.50 -0.24 -17.75
C ASN A 73 -4.45 0.02 -18.83
N LYS A 74 -3.17 -0.20 -18.51
CA LYS A 74 -2.04 -0.09 -19.45
C LYS A 74 -1.88 -1.32 -20.35
N GLY A 75 -2.67 -2.38 -20.15
CA GLY A 75 -2.57 -3.61 -20.93
C GLY A 75 -1.34 -4.47 -20.59
N TYR A 76 -0.61 -4.16 -19.53
CA TYR A 76 0.52 -4.99 -19.09
C TYR A 76 0.04 -6.34 -18.55
N LEU A 77 -1.10 -6.35 -17.86
CA LEU A 77 -1.72 -7.53 -17.27
C LEU A 77 -3.22 -7.57 -17.58
N GLY A 78 -3.83 -8.76 -17.39
CA GLY A 78 -5.23 -9.00 -17.75
C GLY A 78 -6.25 -8.46 -16.72
N ASP A 79 -7.53 -8.58 -17.05
CA ASP A 79 -8.66 -8.00 -16.31
C ASP A 79 -8.82 -8.50 -14.87
N LYS A 80 -8.29 -9.69 -14.53
CA LYS A 80 -8.30 -10.18 -13.13
C LYS A 80 -7.64 -9.21 -12.15
N TYR A 81 -6.58 -8.51 -12.60
CA TYR A 81 -5.87 -7.52 -11.77
C TYR A 81 -6.70 -6.27 -11.59
N PHE A 82 -7.40 -5.80 -12.62
CA PHE A 82 -8.33 -4.69 -12.47
C PHE A 82 -9.42 -5.02 -11.44
N LYS A 83 -10.04 -6.21 -11.53
CA LYS A 83 -11.08 -6.64 -10.57
C LYS A 83 -10.58 -6.67 -9.13
N ALA A 84 -9.36 -7.19 -8.90
CA ALA A 84 -8.75 -7.20 -7.57
C ALA A 84 -8.47 -5.78 -7.06
N GLY A 85 -7.91 -4.91 -7.91
CA GLY A 85 -7.64 -3.51 -7.58
C GLY A 85 -8.91 -2.69 -7.32
N LYS A 86 -9.96 -2.91 -8.14
CA LYS A 86 -11.29 -2.30 -7.94
C LYS A 86 -11.89 -2.70 -6.60
N LYS A 87 -11.88 -4.00 -6.27
CA LYS A 87 -12.36 -4.48 -4.98
C LYS A 87 -11.61 -3.83 -3.81
N ALA A 88 -10.28 -3.68 -3.94
CA ALA A 88 -9.48 -3.00 -2.93
C ALA A 88 -9.84 -1.52 -2.80
N TYR A 89 -10.02 -0.80 -3.90
CA TYR A 89 -10.42 0.60 -3.90
C TYR A 89 -11.78 0.81 -3.22
N GLU A 90 -12.78 -0.01 -3.55
CA GLU A 90 -14.09 0.00 -2.90
C GLU A 90 -13.97 -0.33 -1.40
N GLY A 91 -13.10 -1.29 -1.04
CA GLY A 91 -12.77 -1.61 0.34
C GLY A 91 -12.17 -0.43 1.11
N ILE A 92 -11.28 0.35 0.48
CA ILE A 92 -10.70 1.56 1.08
C ILE A 92 -11.81 2.59 1.36
N ILE A 93 -12.69 2.84 0.39
CA ILE A 93 -13.82 3.77 0.56
C ILE A 93 -14.68 3.36 1.76
N ASN A 94 -15.01 2.07 1.87
CA ASN A 94 -15.92 1.57 2.89
C ASN A 94 -15.32 1.48 4.29
N ASN A 95 -13.99 1.29 4.41
CA ASN A 95 -13.35 0.98 5.69
C ASN A 95 -12.43 2.09 6.20
N PHE A 96 -11.84 2.90 5.32
CA PHE A 96 -10.79 3.86 5.71
C PHE A 96 -11.17 5.32 5.49
N ILE A 97 -12.22 5.59 4.72
CA ILE A 97 -12.67 6.97 4.50
C ILE A 97 -13.59 7.38 5.65
N ARG A 98 -13.21 8.47 6.33
CA ARG A 98 -14.03 9.13 7.34
C ARG A 98 -14.41 10.53 6.88
N VAL A 99 -15.70 10.84 6.87
CA VAL A 99 -16.20 12.20 6.68
C VAL A 99 -16.22 12.91 8.02
N ASN A 100 -15.48 14.00 8.12
CA ASN A 100 -15.36 14.81 9.33
C ASN A 100 -16.56 15.77 9.48
N ALA A 101 -16.75 16.35 10.69
CA ALA A 101 -17.86 17.25 10.97
C ALA A 101 -17.84 18.52 10.10
N ASP A 102 -16.67 18.97 9.70
CA ASP A 102 -16.44 20.11 8.78
C ASP A 102 -16.57 19.74 7.29
N LYS A 103 -17.04 18.52 6.99
CA LYS A 103 -17.19 17.94 5.64
C LYS A 103 -15.88 17.65 4.90
N THR A 104 -14.73 17.79 5.54
CA THR A 104 -13.47 17.25 4.99
C THR A 104 -13.43 15.73 5.10
N ILE A 105 -12.57 15.10 4.31
CA ILE A 105 -12.36 13.63 4.34
C ILE A 105 -11.00 13.31 4.93
N SER A 106 -10.96 12.24 5.71
CA SER A 106 -9.70 11.66 6.19
C SER A 106 -9.56 10.23 5.71
N LEU A 107 -8.37 9.88 5.25
CA LEU A 107 -7.93 8.51 5.06
C LEU A 107 -7.34 8.02 6.38
N THR A 108 -8.01 7.07 7.02
CA THR A 108 -7.61 6.52 8.33
C THR A 108 -6.72 5.28 8.19
N SER A 109 -6.21 4.76 9.30
CA SER A 109 -5.47 3.48 9.37
C SER A 109 -4.18 3.40 8.54
N CYS A 110 -3.48 4.51 8.37
CA CYS A 110 -2.18 4.53 7.71
C CYS A 110 -1.06 4.20 8.71
N CYS A 111 -0.25 3.18 8.42
CA CYS A 111 0.98 2.95 9.16
C CYS A 111 1.96 4.11 8.93
N ALA A 112 2.41 4.73 10.01
CA ALA A 112 3.27 5.91 9.91
C ALA A 112 4.62 5.59 9.25
N VAL A 113 5.21 4.48 9.65
CA VAL A 113 6.47 3.97 9.07
C VAL A 113 6.66 2.51 9.49
N ALA A 114 7.14 1.68 8.58
CA ALA A 114 7.60 0.33 8.89
C ALA A 114 8.87 0.03 8.08
N GLY A 115 9.74 -0.82 8.62
CA GLY A 115 10.98 -1.16 7.93
C GLY A 115 11.90 -2.01 8.79
N LEU A 116 13.07 -2.33 8.27
CA LEU A 116 14.13 -3.03 8.96
C LEU A 116 15.30 -2.09 9.27
N GLY A 117 16.07 -2.39 10.29
CA GLY A 117 17.33 -1.71 10.57
C GLY A 117 17.42 -1.06 11.95
N PRO A 118 18.49 -0.29 12.18
CA PRO A 118 18.62 0.49 13.39
C PRO A 118 17.48 1.48 13.48
N GLY A 119 16.97 1.74 14.67
CA GLY A 119 15.98 2.80 14.93
C GLY A 119 16.42 4.15 14.38
N MET A 120 15.70 5.22 14.71
CA MET A 120 16.02 6.57 14.23
C MET A 120 17.49 6.91 14.52
N SER A 121 18.15 7.48 13.50
CA SER A 121 19.52 7.98 13.66
C SER A 121 19.56 9.09 14.74
N GLU A 122 20.73 9.28 15.39
CA GLU A 122 20.93 10.35 16.37
C GLU A 122 20.57 11.73 15.83
N HIS A 123 20.72 11.95 14.52
CA HIS A 123 20.34 13.20 13.87
C HIS A 123 18.81 13.43 13.90
N VAL A 124 18.04 12.39 13.62
CA VAL A 124 16.57 12.42 13.66
C VAL A 124 16.06 12.52 15.08
N LYS A 125 16.69 11.85 16.05
CA LYS A 125 16.36 11.98 17.47
C LYS A 125 16.55 13.42 17.97
N LYS A 126 17.62 14.10 17.55
CA LYS A 126 17.88 15.51 17.90
C LYS A 126 16.84 16.46 17.28
N ALA A 127 16.38 16.18 16.05
CA ALA A 127 15.38 17.00 15.37
C ALA A 127 13.95 16.78 15.89
N ALA A 128 13.69 15.64 16.55
CA ALA A 128 12.38 15.29 17.09
C ALA A 128 12.49 14.74 18.53
N PRO A 129 12.87 15.56 19.52
CA PRO A 129 13.18 15.11 20.87
C PRO A 129 11.99 14.51 21.64
N ASN A 130 10.76 14.76 21.18
CA ASN A 130 9.53 14.23 21.78
C ASN A 130 9.09 12.88 21.24
N VAL A 131 9.80 12.33 20.25
CA VAL A 131 9.50 10.99 19.73
C VAL A 131 10.10 9.96 20.68
N LYS A 132 9.23 9.12 21.27
CA LYS A 132 9.66 8.00 22.15
C LYS A 132 10.72 7.17 21.45
N GLU A 133 11.69 6.71 22.22
CA GLU A 133 12.83 5.91 21.74
C GLU A 133 12.34 4.76 20.86
N ASN A 134 12.75 4.78 19.60
CA ASN A 134 12.30 3.82 18.63
C ASN A 134 13.06 2.51 18.86
N LYS A 135 12.35 1.47 19.26
CA LYS A 135 12.90 0.13 19.36
C LYS A 135 13.55 -0.28 18.03
N ARG A 136 14.59 -1.11 18.12
CA ARG A 136 15.19 -1.69 16.91
C ARG A 136 14.11 -2.31 16.01
N ARG A 137 14.14 -1.97 14.74
CA ARG A 137 13.25 -2.49 13.69
C ARG A 137 13.74 -3.88 13.29
N ASP A 138 13.35 -4.89 14.05
CA ASP A 138 13.84 -6.27 13.93
C ASP A 138 13.03 -7.13 12.97
N GLY A 139 11.92 -6.57 12.40
CA GLY A 139 11.06 -7.29 11.50
C GLY A 139 10.12 -8.29 12.17
N SER A 140 10.09 -8.35 13.51
CA SER A 140 9.15 -9.19 14.23
C SER A 140 7.70 -8.73 14.06
N TYR A 141 6.76 -9.62 14.28
CA TYR A 141 5.34 -9.29 14.31
C TYR A 141 5.04 -8.16 15.31
N ASP A 142 5.56 -8.28 16.52
CA ASP A 142 5.34 -7.31 17.59
C ASP A 142 5.92 -5.93 17.24
N TYR A 143 7.05 -5.91 16.53
CA TYR A 143 7.61 -4.68 15.99
C TYR A 143 6.63 -4.02 15.00
N TYR A 144 6.14 -4.75 13.98
CA TYR A 144 5.23 -4.18 12.99
C TYR A 144 3.95 -3.62 13.63
N LEU A 145 3.42 -4.27 14.66
CA LEU A 145 2.25 -3.78 15.39
C LEU A 145 2.55 -2.63 16.36
N SER A 146 3.81 -2.40 16.68
CA SER A 146 4.22 -1.28 17.55
C SER A 146 4.36 0.05 16.81
N GLU A 147 4.36 0.03 15.48
CA GLU A 147 4.46 1.26 14.68
C GLU A 147 3.17 2.09 14.79
N PRO A 148 3.29 3.43 14.91
CA PRO A 148 2.11 4.28 15.05
C PRO A 148 1.20 4.22 13.82
N VAL A 149 -0.10 4.18 14.05
CA VAL A 149 -1.13 4.34 13.02
C VAL A 149 -1.67 5.76 13.09
N ARG A 150 -1.87 6.40 11.96
CA ARG A 150 -2.35 7.77 11.88
C ARG A 150 -3.22 8.02 10.65
N ASP A 151 -3.96 9.12 10.70
CA ASP A 151 -4.77 9.57 9.57
C ASP A 151 -3.96 10.45 8.61
N ASN A 152 -4.37 10.46 7.35
CA ASN A 152 -3.88 11.37 6.31
C ASN A 152 -2.35 11.34 6.10
N ASP A 153 -1.73 10.18 6.31
CA ASP A 153 -0.32 10.03 5.95
C ASP A 153 -0.16 10.15 4.43
N ALA A 154 0.75 11.01 3.99
CA ALA A 154 0.96 11.29 2.57
C ALA A 154 1.32 10.03 1.75
N LYS A 155 1.96 9.03 2.39
CA LYS A 155 2.28 7.74 1.76
C LYS A 155 1.04 6.89 1.44
N GLY A 156 -0.07 7.11 2.14
CA GLY A 156 -1.37 6.49 1.86
C GLY A 156 -2.24 7.37 0.95
N VAL A 157 -2.30 8.68 1.24
CA VAL A 157 -3.16 9.62 0.50
C VAL A 157 -2.75 9.73 -0.97
N GLY A 158 -1.45 9.84 -1.28
CA GLY A 158 -0.96 9.93 -2.66
C GLY A 158 -1.40 8.72 -3.52
N PRO A 159 -1.07 7.49 -3.11
CA PRO A 159 -1.51 6.29 -3.81
C PRO A 159 -3.03 6.13 -3.88
N PHE A 160 -3.78 6.57 -2.85
CA PHE A 160 -5.24 6.55 -2.89
C PHE A 160 -5.79 7.47 -3.99
N ILE A 161 -5.25 8.69 -4.14
CA ILE A 161 -5.62 9.60 -5.23
C ILE A 161 -5.29 8.97 -6.59
N TRP A 162 -4.11 8.36 -6.74
CA TRP A 162 -3.77 7.67 -7.99
C TRP A 162 -4.66 6.47 -8.27
N ALA A 163 -5.05 5.71 -7.24
CA ALA A 163 -6.02 4.63 -7.38
C ALA A 163 -7.38 5.12 -7.84
N SER A 164 -7.85 6.28 -7.34
CA SER A 164 -9.09 6.92 -7.80
C SER A 164 -9.04 7.24 -9.29
N LEU A 165 -7.93 7.82 -9.75
CA LEU A 165 -7.74 8.13 -11.18
C LEU A 165 -7.70 6.87 -12.06
N GLU A 166 -7.15 5.76 -11.57
CA GLU A 166 -7.17 4.50 -12.32
C GLU A 166 -8.55 3.83 -12.32
N TYR A 167 -9.31 4.00 -11.24
CA TYR A 167 -10.69 3.48 -11.14
C TYR A 167 -11.64 4.14 -12.15
N GLU A 168 -11.48 5.44 -12.39
CA GLU A 168 -12.33 6.23 -13.31
C GLU A 168 -12.06 5.94 -14.80
N LYS A 169 -10.98 5.24 -15.15
CA LYS A 169 -10.65 4.93 -16.55
C LYS A 169 -11.46 3.78 -17.15
N LYS A 170 -12.16 3.03 -16.34
CA LYS A 170 -13.05 1.93 -16.74
C LYS A 170 -14.41 2.12 -16.08
#